data_1b5ae36d2b2daf5365b01fb4fe93c711
#
_entry.id   1b5ae36d2b2daf5365b01fb4fe93c711
#
_cell.length_a   1.000
_cell.length_b   1.000
_cell.length_c   1.000
_cell.angle_alpha   90.00
_cell.angle_beta   90.00
_cell.angle_gamma   90.00
#
_symmetry.space_group_name_H-M   'P 1'
#
loop_
_entity.id
_entity.type
_entity.pdbx_description
1 polymer ?
#
loop_
_entity_poly.entity_id
_entity_poly.type
_entity_poly.pdbx_seq_one_letter_code
_entity_poly.pdbx_strand_id
1 'polypeptide(L)'
;MAVIASQSVDMEHKGAMWNLLPTLESRASIYLGKLFFGFIALVLFCSVQIGMVLLGGKFLGFTGDIPSHIVPVLFFSELIGGMILYQLQCTLSLLFSSQFAALSIAFGGTLAGLFLAFISTDMWTPWSVFLSLSPIGMDYDRASKLMSLSLRSIPISDIFLSLLYLIGTFLLGLLLFTSTEQGEALFSLHRQKVSRSLHSSLSPEFIKLKRNPIWIPFLLIPLISALIGTVNFMQNQGVLQYTWEDLWTQQSLFLGMFFLAPLIGILCSLLWRMEHQGSNWNLILTVTSPGKLVRDKWFTATLLSTLCMVWISFIYLLSGKILGLPGAVPAIFWMRILSAVLSIAAITALQSTLSMFFHSFALPIALAFLGSLVGLTLTVKGAYYALPYSTLIYGMGSTSITGELNFPILLLSCAFYIFAALGIGILYLKKSDVRTHV
;
A
#
# COMPACT_ATOMS: atom_id res chain seq x y z
N MET A 1 5.44 8.93 5.19
CA MET A 1 6.07 8.94 6.52
C MET A 1 6.47 7.57 7.02
N ALA A 2 5.61 6.54 6.99
CA ALA A 2 5.98 5.17 7.42
C ALA A 2 7.25 4.63 6.73
N VAL A 3 7.43 4.89 5.44
CA VAL A 3 8.61 4.49 4.68
C VAL A 3 9.88 5.17 5.19
N ILE A 4 9.84 6.48 5.42
CA ILE A 4 11.00 7.26 5.93
C ILE A 4 11.38 6.77 7.32
N ALA A 5 10.41 6.58 8.22
CA ALA A 5 10.63 6.03 9.56
C ALA A 5 11.25 4.63 9.50
N SER A 6 10.70 3.75 8.65
CA SER A 6 11.23 2.40 8.47
C SER A 6 12.64 2.38 7.91
N GLN A 7 12.95 3.24 6.93
CA GLN A 7 14.29 3.34 6.36
C GLN A 7 15.31 3.85 7.39
N SER A 8 14.95 4.82 8.23
CA SER A 8 15.84 5.38 9.24
C SER A 8 16.30 4.34 10.27
N VAL A 9 15.49 3.31 10.54
CA VAL A 9 15.82 2.20 11.45
C VAL A 9 16.50 1.04 10.70
N ASP A 10 16.06 0.74 9.46
CA ASP A 10 16.58 -0.35 8.64
C ASP A 10 18.06 -0.15 8.24
N MET A 11 18.51 1.11 8.08
CA MET A 11 19.91 1.42 7.83
C MET A 11 20.82 0.93 8.96
N GLU A 12 20.37 1.05 10.20
CA GLU A 12 21.13 0.60 11.36
C GLU A 12 21.12 -0.91 11.52
N HIS A 13 20.00 -1.55 11.20
CA HIS A 13 19.94 -3.03 11.15
C HIS A 13 20.89 -3.62 10.09
N LYS A 14 20.96 -3.01 8.90
CA LYS A 14 21.80 -3.49 7.80
C LYS A 14 23.28 -3.25 8.02
N GLY A 15 23.63 -2.09 8.58
CA GLY A 15 25.02 -1.70 8.81
C GLY A 15 25.66 -2.35 10.05
N ALA A 16 24.92 -3.22 10.76
CA ALA A 16 25.32 -3.70 12.11
C ALA A 16 25.68 -2.55 13.07
N MET A 17 25.10 -1.36 12.83
CA MET A 17 25.40 -0.12 13.54
C MET A 17 24.94 -0.15 14.99
N TRP A 18 24.02 -1.06 15.34
CA TRP A 18 23.54 -1.25 16.72
C TRP A 18 24.64 -1.64 17.71
N ASN A 19 25.76 -2.19 17.21
CA ASN A 19 26.94 -2.48 18.05
C ASN A 19 27.85 -1.25 18.22
N LEU A 20 27.85 -0.33 17.24
CA LEU A 20 28.73 0.84 17.22
C LEU A 20 28.04 2.08 17.81
N LEU A 21 26.79 2.38 17.40
CA LEU A 21 26.08 3.60 17.80
C LEU A 21 25.97 3.75 19.33
N PRO A 22 25.62 2.71 20.12
CA PRO A 22 25.53 2.83 21.57
C PRO A 22 26.87 3.08 22.27
N THR A 23 27.99 2.92 21.58
CA THR A 23 29.32 3.27 22.12
C THR A 23 29.65 4.74 21.96
N LEU A 24 29.00 5.42 21.01
CA LEU A 24 29.20 6.83 20.69
C LEU A 24 28.14 7.74 21.34
N GLU A 25 26.90 7.28 21.36
CA GLU A 25 25.74 8.04 21.82
C GLU A 25 24.78 7.17 22.65
N SER A 26 24.02 7.79 23.57
CA SER A 26 23.00 7.06 24.31
C SER A 26 21.87 6.62 23.39
N ARG A 27 21.26 5.48 23.65
CA ARG A 27 20.13 4.95 22.86
C ARG A 27 18.94 5.93 22.84
N ALA A 28 18.72 6.65 23.95
CA ALA A 28 17.73 7.70 24.00
C ALA A 28 18.05 8.86 23.05
N SER A 29 19.33 9.28 22.96
CA SER A 29 19.78 10.31 22.01
C SER A 29 19.57 9.88 20.56
N ILE A 30 19.86 8.61 20.23
CA ILE A 30 19.62 8.05 18.88
C ILE A 30 18.13 8.09 18.54
N TYR A 31 17.26 7.69 19.46
CA TYR A 31 15.80 7.74 19.24
C TYR A 31 15.31 9.17 19.05
N LEU A 32 15.72 10.09 19.92
CA LEU A 32 15.36 11.52 19.83
C LEU A 32 15.86 12.16 18.52
N GLY A 33 17.07 11.80 18.06
CA GLY A 33 17.60 12.23 16.77
C GLY A 33 16.74 11.78 15.60
N LYS A 34 16.25 10.53 15.63
CA LYS A 34 15.31 10.02 14.63
C LYS A 34 13.98 10.77 14.66
N LEU A 35 13.44 11.04 15.84
CA LEU A 35 12.19 11.80 15.98
C LEU A 35 12.35 13.25 15.50
N PHE A 36 13.49 13.88 15.78
CA PHE A 36 13.77 15.23 15.29
C PHE A 36 13.86 15.27 13.75
N PHE A 37 14.54 14.32 13.15
CA PHE A 37 14.57 14.17 11.71
C PHE A 37 13.16 13.96 11.12
N GLY A 38 12.36 13.08 11.73
CA GLY A 38 10.97 12.84 11.34
C GLY A 38 10.10 14.08 11.46
N PHE A 39 10.28 14.87 12.51
CA PHE A 39 9.58 16.13 12.71
C PHE A 39 9.88 17.14 11.59
N ILE A 40 11.15 17.34 11.24
CA ILE A 40 11.56 18.25 10.15
C ILE A 40 10.95 17.74 8.82
N ALA A 41 11.06 16.45 8.55
CA ALA A 41 10.49 15.86 7.33
C ALA A 41 8.97 16.04 7.24
N LEU A 42 8.25 15.91 8.37
CA LEU A 42 6.81 16.14 8.45
C LEU A 42 6.44 17.60 8.24
N VAL A 43 7.14 18.54 8.87
CA VAL A 43 6.92 19.98 8.67
C VAL A 43 7.05 20.34 7.20
N LEU A 44 8.10 19.86 6.54
CA LEU A 44 8.30 20.09 5.10
C LEU A 44 7.19 19.45 4.27
N PHE A 45 6.81 18.21 4.58
CA PHE A 45 5.76 17.50 3.86
C PHE A 45 4.41 18.21 3.98
N CYS A 46 3.97 18.55 5.19
CA CYS A 46 2.70 19.26 5.42
C CYS A 46 2.71 20.63 4.74
N SER A 47 3.83 21.37 4.81
CA SER A 47 3.96 22.68 4.15
C SER A 47 3.83 22.57 2.63
N VAL A 48 4.50 21.59 2.02
CA VAL A 48 4.43 21.34 0.57
C VAL A 48 3.02 20.90 0.17
N GLN A 49 2.41 19.98 0.93
CA GLN A 49 1.07 19.47 0.66
C GLN A 49 0.03 20.60 0.68
N ILE A 50 0.02 21.40 1.75
CA ILE A 50 -0.91 22.55 1.88
C ILE A 50 -0.63 23.57 0.78
N GLY A 51 0.66 23.87 0.51
CA GLY A 51 1.04 24.76 -0.57
C GLY A 51 0.51 24.28 -1.93
N MET A 52 0.63 22.99 -2.23
CA MET A 52 0.09 22.40 -3.46
C MET A 52 -1.44 22.50 -3.56
N VAL A 53 -2.14 22.29 -2.45
CA VAL A 53 -3.61 22.41 -2.41
C VAL A 53 -4.03 23.85 -2.68
N LEU A 54 -3.39 24.83 -2.02
CA LEU A 54 -3.71 26.25 -2.17
C LEU A 54 -3.37 26.77 -3.58
N LEU A 55 -2.19 26.44 -4.10
CA LEU A 55 -1.77 26.83 -5.44
C LEU A 55 -2.60 26.13 -6.52
N GLY A 56 -2.83 24.83 -6.35
CA GLY A 56 -3.64 24.03 -7.25
C GLY A 56 -5.09 24.52 -7.32
N GLY A 57 -5.69 24.88 -6.18
CA GLY A 57 -7.01 25.47 -6.12
C GLY A 57 -7.11 26.78 -6.92
N LYS A 58 -6.13 27.68 -6.73
CA LYS A 58 -6.06 28.93 -7.52
C LYS A 58 -5.88 28.65 -9.01
N PHE A 59 -5.01 27.73 -9.37
CA PHE A 59 -4.76 27.36 -10.77
C PHE A 59 -6.01 26.76 -11.45
N LEU A 60 -6.82 26.00 -10.68
CA LEU A 60 -8.07 25.41 -11.15
C LEU A 60 -9.23 26.41 -11.15
N GLY A 61 -9.01 27.67 -10.76
CA GLY A 61 -10.02 28.72 -10.80
C GLY A 61 -10.99 28.74 -9.64
N PHE A 62 -10.67 28.12 -8.50
CA PHE A 62 -11.48 28.26 -7.28
C PHE A 62 -11.38 29.69 -6.74
N THR A 63 -12.54 30.35 -6.63
CA THR A 63 -12.67 31.78 -6.26
C THR A 63 -13.12 32.02 -4.81
N GLY A 64 -13.41 30.95 -4.06
CA GLY A 64 -13.83 31.07 -2.66
C GLY A 64 -12.71 31.48 -1.72
N ASP A 65 -13.03 32.30 -0.72
CA ASP A 65 -12.10 32.64 0.35
C ASP A 65 -11.93 31.48 1.32
N ILE A 66 -10.68 31.12 1.61
CA ILE A 66 -10.35 30.09 2.59
C ILE A 66 -10.29 30.78 3.96
N PRO A 67 -11.13 30.35 4.94
CA PRO A 67 -11.06 30.93 6.28
C PRO A 67 -9.64 30.79 6.87
N SER A 68 -9.08 31.88 7.34
CA SER A 68 -7.67 31.97 7.76
C SER A 68 -7.26 30.96 8.86
N HIS A 69 -8.22 30.51 9.66
CA HIS A 69 -7.99 29.54 10.74
C HIS A 69 -7.89 28.08 10.26
N ILE A 70 -8.39 27.75 9.05
CA ILE A 70 -8.41 26.35 8.55
C ILE A 70 -7.01 25.87 8.24
N VAL A 71 -6.20 26.69 7.59
CA VAL A 71 -4.83 26.32 7.17
C VAL A 71 -3.95 25.92 8.36
N PRO A 72 -3.84 26.73 9.44
CA PRO A 72 -3.09 26.30 10.62
C PRO A 72 -3.70 25.07 11.29
N VAL A 73 -5.01 24.95 11.39
CA VAL A 73 -5.65 23.78 12.01
C VAL A 73 -5.31 22.51 11.21
N LEU A 74 -5.42 22.53 9.89
CA LEU A 74 -5.00 21.42 9.05
C LEU A 74 -3.52 21.07 9.24
N PHE A 75 -2.64 22.08 9.23
CA PHE A 75 -1.22 21.89 9.43
C PHE A 75 -0.88 21.17 10.74
N PHE A 76 -1.43 21.65 11.85
CA PHE A 76 -1.18 21.04 13.15
C PHE A 76 -1.84 19.67 13.31
N SER A 77 -3.03 19.46 12.73
CA SER A 77 -3.69 18.16 12.72
C SER A 77 -2.88 17.11 11.96
N GLU A 78 -2.37 17.46 10.79
CA GLU A 78 -1.51 16.60 9.99
C GLU A 78 -0.16 16.35 10.68
N LEU A 79 0.41 17.36 11.33
CA LEU A 79 1.67 17.24 12.04
C LEU A 79 1.54 16.29 13.26
N ILE A 80 0.49 16.43 14.05
CA ILE A 80 0.24 15.56 15.22
C ILE A 80 0.00 14.13 14.77
N GLY A 81 -0.94 13.91 13.85
CA GLY A 81 -1.22 12.58 13.33
C GLY A 81 -0.01 11.94 12.66
N GLY A 82 0.75 12.72 11.88
CA GLY A 82 1.98 12.29 11.24
C GLY A 82 3.07 11.88 12.23
N MET A 83 3.25 12.64 13.34
CA MET A 83 4.21 12.28 14.39
C MET A 83 3.83 11.01 15.12
N ILE A 84 2.55 10.80 15.43
CA ILE A 84 2.06 9.55 16.04
C ILE A 84 2.41 8.35 15.17
N LEU A 85 2.09 8.42 13.87
CA LEU A 85 2.38 7.33 12.93
C LEU A 85 3.89 7.15 12.69
N TYR A 86 4.66 8.23 12.68
CA TYR A 86 6.10 8.18 12.55
C TYR A 86 6.75 7.46 13.74
N GLN A 87 6.39 7.81 14.96
CA GLN A 87 6.85 7.20 16.22
C GLN A 87 6.48 5.72 16.27
N LEU A 88 5.22 5.40 15.95
CA LEU A 88 4.74 4.02 15.90
C LEU A 88 5.52 3.20 14.88
N GLN A 89 5.78 3.76 13.70
CA GLN A 89 6.52 3.07 12.66
C GLN A 89 8.01 2.87 13.02
N CYS A 90 8.65 3.84 13.66
CA CYS A 90 10.01 3.65 14.18
C CYS A 90 10.06 2.49 15.18
N THR A 91 9.07 2.42 16.06
CA THR A 91 8.94 1.34 17.06
C THR A 91 8.71 -0.02 16.39
N LEU A 92 7.79 -0.12 15.42
CA LEU A 92 7.56 -1.34 14.65
C LEU A 92 8.82 -1.77 13.89
N SER A 93 9.56 -0.83 13.30
CA SER A 93 10.78 -1.14 12.55
C SER A 93 11.93 -1.58 13.45
N LEU A 94 11.93 -1.21 14.73
CA LEU A 94 12.86 -1.74 15.73
C LEU A 94 12.50 -3.17 16.13
N LEU A 95 11.21 -3.45 16.32
CA LEU A 95 10.72 -4.76 16.76
C LEU A 95 10.90 -5.86 15.69
N PHE A 96 10.77 -5.49 14.40
CA PHE A 96 10.87 -6.43 13.29
C PHE A 96 12.16 -6.22 12.51
N SER A 97 12.98 -7.27 12.38
CA SER A 97 14.18 -7.26 11.52
C SER A 97 13.83 -7.11 10.03
N SER A 98 12.60 -7.43 9.66
CA SER A 98 12.10 -7.29 8.29
C SER A 98 11.36 -5.97 8.10
N GLN A 99 11.96 -5.06 7.34
CA GLN A 99 11.32 -3.81 6.92
C GLN A 99 9.94 -4.06 6.28
N PHE A 100 9.81 -5.19 5.56
CA PHE A 100 8.56 -5.62 4.96
C PHE A 100 7.46 -5.85 6.01
N ALA A 101 7.75 -6.56 7.11
CA ALA A 101 6.77 -6.85 8.15
C ALA A 101 6.30 -5.56 8.83
N ALA A 102 7.22 -4.67 9.17
CA ALA A 102 6.90 -3.38 9.78
C ALA A 102 6.03 -2.49 8.86
N LEU A 103 6.34 -2.42 7.56
CA LEU A 103 5.55 -1.65 6.59
C LEU A 103 4.18 -2.28 6.31
N SER A 104 4.09 -3.62 6.31
CA SER A 104 2.80 -4.31 6.13
C SER A 104 1.83 -4.04 7.29
N ILE A 105 2.34 -3.97 8.53
CA ILE A 105 1.54 -3.60 9.70
C ILE A 105 1.08 -2.15 9.59
N ALA A 106 1.96 -1.23 9.20
CA ALA A 106 1.59 0.17 8.99
C ALA A 106 0.50 0.32 7.92
N PHE A 107 0.65 -0.37 6.80
CA PHE A 107 -0.32 -0.35 5.71
C PHE A 107 -1.66 -0.95 6.15
N GLY A 108 -1.65 -2.14 6.74
CA GLY A 108 -2.86 -2.77 7.28
C GLY A 108 -3.54 -1.93 8.37
N GLY A 109 -2.75 -1.32 9.26
CA GLY A 109 -3.26 -0.41 10.30
C GLY A 109 -3.91 0.84 9.71
N THR A 110 -3.30 1.44 8.67
CA THR A 110 -3.89 2.59 7.97
C THR A 110 -5.24 2.24 7.34
N LEU A 111 -5.34 1.05 6.74
CA LEU A 111 -6.60 0.56 6.18
C LEU A 111 -7.66 0.32 7.25
N ALA A 112 -7.28 -0.33 8.34
CA ALA A 112 -8.18 -0.57 9.47
C ALA A 112 -8.63 0.76 10.11
N GLY A 113 -7.71 1.73 10.26
CA GLY A 113 -8.02 3.06 10.78
C GLY A 113 -8.99 3.83 9.88
N LEU A 114 -8.76 3.80 8.57
CA LEU A 114 -9.67 4.39 7.59
C LEU A 114 -11.07 3.76 7.67
N PHE A 115 -11.11 2.43 7.76
CA PHE A 115 -12.38 1.69 7.87
C PHE A 115 -13.15 2.02 9.14
N LEU A 116 -12.47 2.01 10.29
CA LEU A 116 -13.10 2.35 11.56
C LEU A 116 -13.68 3.76 11.55
N ALA A 117 -13.01 4.70 10.89
CA ALA A 117 -13.51 6.07 10.75
C ALA A 117 -14.76 6.20 9.86
N PHE A 118 -15.01 5.25 8.96
CA PHE A 118 -16.28 5.19 8.21
C PHE A 118 -17.44 4.59 9.02
N ILE A 119 -17.13 3.72 9.99
CA ILE A 119 -18.15 3.09 10.85
C ILE A 119 -18.51 3.99 12.03
N SER A 120 -17.53 4.64 12.62
CA SER A 120 -17.67 5.47 13.81
C SER A 120 -16.79 6.71 13.69
N THR A 121 -17.30 7.84 14.19
CA THR A 121 -16.51 9.07 14.30
C THR A 121 -15.49 9.00 15.44
N ASP A 122 -15.53 7.94 16.25
CA ASP A 122 -14.66 7.77 17.41
C ASP A 122 -13.23 7.37 17.01
N MET A 123 -12.27 7.90 17.72
CA MET A 123 -10.84 7.65 17.48
C MET A 123 -10.38 6.35 18.16
N TRP A 124 -10.68 5.20 17.53
CA TRP A 124 -10.35 3.88 18.09
C TRP A 124 -8.89 3.45 17.92
N THR A 125 -8.17 4.05 16.98
CA THR A 125 -6.80 3.62 16.64
C THR A 125 -5.90 4.81 16.36
N PRO A 126 -4.56 4.69 16.58
CA PRO A 126 -3.60 5.73 16.18
C PRO A 126 -3.65 6.09 14.69
N TRP A 127 -4.07 5.14 13.84
CA TRP A 127 -4.18 5.36 12.39
C TRP A 127 -5.41 6.18 11.97
N SER A 128 -6.45 6.28 12.82
CA SER A 128 -7.64 7.09 12.55
C SER A 128 -7.51 8.56 12.97
N VAL A 129 -6.44 8.93 13.67
CA VAL A 129 -6.18 10.29 14.20
C VAL A 129 -6.30 11.38 13.13
N PHE A 130 -5.81 11.13 11.91
CA PHE A 130 -5.90 12.10 10.81
C PHE A 130 -7.32 12.51 10.48
N LEU A 131 -8.24 11.54 10.46
CA LEU A 131 -9.64 11.77 10.12
C LEU A 131 -10.38 12.45 11.27
N SER A 132 -10.07 12.05 12.51
CA SER A 132 -10.70 12.63 13.69
C SER A 132 -10.26 14.07 13.96
N LEU A 133 -9.01 14.41 13.67
CA LEU A 133 -8.50 15.79 13.79
C LEU A 133 -8.73 16.65 12.53
N SER A 134 -9.35 16.11 11.46
CA SER A 134 -9.66 16.92 10.28
C SER A 134 -10.72 17.97 10.60
N PRO A 135 -10.48 19.25 10.28
CA PRO A 135 -11.52 20.29 10.38
C PRO A 135 -12.54 20.21 9.26
N ILE A 136 -12.37 19.29 8.30
CA ILE A 136 -13.29 19.08 7.19
C ILE A 136 -14.10 17.82 7.48
N GLY A 137 -15.39 17.97 7.63
CA GLY A 137 -16.38 16.91 7.72
C GLY A 137 -16.88 16.54 6.32
N MET A 138 -17.16 15.26 6.12
CA MET A 138 -17.81 14.75 4.91
C MET A 138 -19.16 14.20 5.31
N ASP A 139 -20.23 14.84 4.87
CA ASP A 139 -21.60 14.38 5.09
C ASP A 139 -22.18 13.87 3.77
N TYR A 140 -22.61 12.62 3.76
CA TYR A 140 -23.27 12.01 2.62
C TYR A 140 -24.77 11.99 2.84
N ASP A 141 -25.49 12.82 2.07
CA ASP A 141 -26.95 12.78 2.07
C ASP A 141 -27.45 11.64 1.18
N ARG A 142 -28.09 10.66 1.81
CA ARG A 142 -28.62 9.47 1.13
C ARG A 142 -29.79 9.79 0.19
N ALA A 143 -30.55 10.87 0.47
CA ALA A 143 -31.73 11.22 -0.34
C ALA A 143 -31.33 11.89 -1.66
N SER A 144 -30.41 12.84 -1.60
CA SER A 144 -29.92 13.56 -2.79
C SER A 144 -28.76 12.85 -3.49
N LYS A 145 -28.15 11.81 -2.86
CA LYS A 145 -26.92 11.14 -3.31
C LYS A 145 -25.72 12.10 -3.46
N LEU A 146 -25.77 13.24 -2.79
CA LEU A 146 -24.73 14.24 -2.84
C LEU A 146 -23.84 14.14 -1.59
N MET A 147 -22.54 14.29 -1.82
CA MET A 147 -21.56 14.45 -0.76
C MET A 147 -21.38 15.94 -0.51
N SER A 148 -21.66 16.39 0.70
CA SER A 148 -21.37 17.73 1.15
C SER A 148 -20.12 17.76 2.01
N LEU A 149 -19.27 18.74 1.78
CA LEU A 149 -18.11 19.02 2.63
C LEU A 149 -18.49 20.17 3.56
N SER A 150 -18.39 19.94 4.84
CA SER A 150 -18.68 20.95 5.86
C SER A 150 -17.46 21.21 6.74
N LEU A 151 -17.38 22.41 7.28
CA LEU A 151 -16.39 22.69 8.31
C LEU A 151 -16.95 22.23 9.65
N ARG A 152 -16.18 21.42 10.37
CA ARG A 152 -16.54 20.95 11.70
C ARG A 152 -15.58 21.47 12.75
N SER A 153 -16.08 21.68 13.96
CA SER A 153 -15.24 21.88 15.14
C SER A 153 -14.67 20.55 15.59
N ILE A 154 -13.36 20.51 15.88
CA ILE A 154 -12.72 19.31 16.41
C ILE A 154 -13.11 19.17 17.88
N PRO A 155 -13.68 18.02 18.31
CA PRO A 155 -14.02 17.80 19.72
C PRO A 155 -12.77 17.87 20.62
N ILE A 156 -12.91 18.43 21.80
CA ILE A 156 -11.81 18.51 22.79
C ILE A 156 -11.34 17.10 23.19
N SER A 157 -12.25 16.14 23.25
CA SER A 157 -11.94 14.72 23.48
C SER A 157 -10.94 14.17 22.46
N ASP A 158 -11.09 14.51 21.19
CA ASP A 158 -10.22 14.02 20.11
C ASP A 158 -8.83 14.64 20.20
N ILE A 159 -8.75 15.91 20.55
CA ILE A 159 -7.47 16.59 20.83
C ILE A 159 -6.76 15.92 22.02
N PHE A 160 -7.49 15.68 23.10
CA PHE A 160 -6.92 15.03 24.28
C PHE A 160 -6.44 13.61 23.99
N LEU A 161 -7.24 12.81 23.27
CA LEU A 161 -6.89 11.44 22.92
C LEU A 161 -5.71 11.39 21.92
N SER A 162 -5.62 12.33 20.99
CA SER A 162 -4.46 12.44 20.09
C SER A 162 -3.17 12.76 20.83
N LEU A 163 -3.22 13.63 21.85
CA LEU A 163 -2.08 13.90 22.72
C LEU A 163 -1.69 12.68 23.55
N LEU A 164 -2.67 11.91 24.02
CA LEU A 164 -2.42 10.65 24.71
C LEU A 164 -1.73 9.62 23.79
N TYR A 165 -2.17 9.49 22.54
CA TYR A 165 -1.48 8.66 21.54
C TYR A 165 -0.06 9.17 21.27
N LEU A 166 0.13 10.47 21.12
CA LEU A 166 1.44 11.06 20.85
C LEU A 166 2.43 10.74 21.98
N ILE A 167 2.01 10.94 23.23
CA ILE A 167 2.82 10.66 24.42
C ILE A 167 3.03 9.15 24.58
N GLY A 168 1.97 8.35 24.40
CA GLY A 168 2.02 6.89 24.52
C GLY A 168 2.97 6.24 23.51
N THR A 169 2.89 6.63 22.23
CA THR A 169 3.81 6.12 21.20
C THR A 169 5.25 6.60 21.42
N PHE A 170 5.44 7.82 21.91
CA PHE A 170 6.76 8.34 22.30
C PHE A 170 7.38 7.52 23.42
N LEU A 171 6.66 7.32 24.52
CA LEU A 171 7.14 6.57 25.68
C LEU A 171 7.40 5.10 25.34
N LEU A 172 6.49 4.47 24.58
CA LEU A 172 6.67 3.10 24.11
C LEU A 172 7.93 2.97 23.26
N GLY A 173 8.12 3.87 22.30
CA GLY A 173 9.31 3.91 21.47
C GLY A 173 10.58 4.11 22.29
N LEU A 174 10.60 5.08 23.21
CA LEU A 174 11.73 5.35 24.09
C LEU A 174 12.09 4.14 24.95
N LEU A 175 11.11 3.51 25.57
CA LEU A 175 11.30 2.31 26.39
C LEU A 175 11.90 1.17 25.55
N LEU A 176 11.36 0.89 24.36
CA LEU A 176 11.84 -0.19 23.50
C LEU A 176 13.25 0.11 22.95
N PHE A 177 13.54 1.35 22.53
CA PHE A 177 14.90 1.71 22.08
C PHE A 177 15.95 1.62 23.20
N THR A 178 15.56 1.91 24.44
CA THR A 178 16.49 1.83 25.59
C THR A 178 16.64 0.42 26.14
N SER A 179 15.59 -0.42 26.10
CA SER A 179 15.56 -1.77 26.68
C SER A 179 16.09 -2.87 25.73
N THR A 180 16.12 -2.63 24.41
CA THR A 180 16.56 -3.65 23.45
C THR A 180 18.06 -3.82 23.55
N GLU A 181 18.52 -4.94 24.10
CA GLU A 181 19.93 -5.29 24.13
C GLU A 181 20.39 -5.79 22.75
N GLN A 182 21.58 -5.32 22.32
CA GLN A 182 22.40 -5.85 21.23
C GLN A 182 21.72 -6.10 19.87
N GLY A 183 20.89 -5.21 19.36
CA GLY A 183 20.48 -5.25 17.92
C GLY A 183 19.70 -6.49 17.49
N GLU A 184 19.29 -7.35 18.40
CA GLU A 184 18.37 -8.43 18.12
C GLU A 184 16.96 -7.85 18.06
N ALA A 185 16.38 -7.80 16.85
CA ALA A 185 14.97 -7.57 16.71
C ALA A 185 14.22 -8.65 17.49
N LEU A 186 13.31 -8.24 18.40
CA LEU A 186 12.53 -9.15 19.27
C LEU A 186 11.80 -10.24 18.46
N PHE A 187 11.51 -9.97 17.20
CA PHE A 187 10.92 -10.89 16.25
C PHE A 187 11.86 -11.11 15.05
N SER A 188 13.03 -11.74 15.28
CA SER A 188 13.80 -12.30 14.19
C SER A 188 13.09 -13.58 13.72
N LEU A 189 12.48 -13.51 12.53
CA LEU A 189 12.10 -14.74 11.83
C LEU A 189 13.41 -15.49 11.54
N HIS A 190 13.72 -16.45 12.39
CA HIS A 190 14.96 -17.21 12.41
C HIS A 190 15.30 -17.72 11.01
N ARG A 191 16.41 -17.25 10.46
CA ARG A 191 16.97 -17.72 9.19
C ARG A 191 17.53 -19.11 9.42
N GLN A 192 16.63 -20.12 9.52
CA GLN A 192 17.07 -21.51 9.63
C GLN A 192 17.89 -21.88 8.39
N LYS A 193 19.09 -22.46 8.65
CA LYS A 193 19.98 -23.04 7.66
C LYS A 193 19.18 -23.85 6.64
N VAL A 194 19.35 -23.51 5.37
CA VAL A 194 18.76 -24.24 4.24
C VAL A 194 19.32 -25.67 4.29
N SER A 195 18.50 -26.61 4.73
CA SER A 195 18.75 -28.03 4.52
C SER A 195 18.68 -28.28 3.01
N ARG A 196 19.79 -28.71 2.44
CA ARG A 196 19.85 -29.24 1.08
C ARG A 196 19.01 -30.51 1.03
N SER A 197 17.83 -30.46 0.49
CA SER A 197 17.21 -31.49 -0.35
C SER A 197 15.83 -31.02 -0.76
N LEU A 198 15.62 -30.90 -2.03
CA LEU A 198 14.46 -31.41 -2.77
C LEU A 198 14.55 -30.84 -4.19
N HIS A 199 14.71 -31.71 -5.15
CA HIS A 199 14.40 -31.45 -6.55
C HIS A 199 12.91 -31.07 -6.63
N SER A 200 12.58 -29.80 -6.34
CA SER A 200 11.26 -29.30 -6.63
C SER A 200 11.30 -28.63 -8.00
N SER A 201 10.42 -29.05 -8.88
CA SER A 201 10.16 -28.45 -10.19
C SER A 201 9.65 -27.02 -10.11
N LEU A 202 9.51 -26.47 -8.91
CA LEU A 202 9.11 -25.09 -8.63
C LEU A 202 10.26 -24.14 -8.91
N SER A 203 9.98 -23.04 -9.60
CA SER A 203 10.94 -21.98 -9.87
C SER A 203 11.64 -21.55 -8.55
N PRO A 204 12.94 -21.23 -8.57
CA PRO A 204 13.68 -20.75 -7.39
C PRO A 204 13.01 -19.57 -6.69
N GLU A 205 12.26 -18.76 -7.44
CA GLU A 205 11.53 -17.59 -6.92
C GLU A 205 10.43 -17.98 -5.93
N PHE A 206 9.71 -19.11 -6.17
CA PHE A 206 8.72 -19.62 -5.21
C PHE A 206 9.35 -20.12 -3.92
N ILE A 207 10.53 -20.72 -4.00
CA ILE A 207 11.24 -21.19 -2.80
C ILE A 207 11.61 -20.01 -1.91
N LYS A 208 12.01 -18.87 -2.50
CA LYS A 208 12.32 -17.63 -1.78
C LYS A 208 11.12 -17.09 -1.00
N LEU A 209 9.91 -17.29 -1.51
CA LEU A 209 8.67 -16.81 -0.90
C LEU A 209 8.06 -17.77 0.13
N LYS A 210 8.42 -19.06 0.12
CA LYS A 210 7.79 -20.12 0.95
C LYS A 210 7.78 -19.80 2.45
N ARG A 211 8.78 -19.07 2.96
CA ARG A 211 8.91 -18.70 4.39
C ARG A 211 8.85 -17.19 4.61
N ASN A 212 8.39 -16.46 3.61
CA ASN A 212 8.33 -15.00 3.69
C ASN A 212 6.95 -14.58 4.21
N PRO A 213 6.86 -13.61 5.13
CA PRO A 213 5.59 -13.11 5.66
C PRO A 213 4.72 -12.37 4.63
N ILE A 214 5.13 -12.31 3.36
CA ILE A 214 4.36 -11.70 2.26
C ILE A 214 2.93 -12.25 2.15
N TRP A 215 2.72 -13.49 2.56
CA TRP A 215 1.41 -14.14 2.54
C TRP A 215 0.39 -13.44 3.44
N ILE A 216 0.86 -12.83 4.54
CA ILE A 216 -0.02 -12.15 5.49
C ILE A 216 -0.78 -10.99 4.82
N PRO A 217 -0.14 -9.97 4.21
CA PRO A 217 -0.87 -8.89 3.55
C PRO A 217 -1.69 -9.38 2.34
N PHE A 218 -1.24 -10.41 1.61
CA PHE A 218 -2.00 -10.98 0.50
C PHE A 218 -3.29 -11.69 0.93
N LEU A 219 -3.37 -12.17 2.17
CA LEU A 219 -4.59 -12.74 2.74
C LEU A 219 -5.44 -11.68 3.45
N LEU A 220 -4.81 -10.80 4.24
CA LEU A 220 -5.54 -9.84 5.09
C LEU A 220 -6.12 -8.67 4.30
N ILE A 221 -5.38 -8.11 3.32
CA ILE A 221 -5.85 -6.92 2.60
C ILE A 221 -7.14 -7.19 1.80
N PRO A 222 -7.26 -8.28 1.00
CA PRO A 222 -8.53 -8.59 0.36
C PRO A 222 -9.65 -8.89 1.35
N LEU A 223 -9.34 -9.55 2.47
CA LEU A 223 -10.32 -9.82 3.53
C LEU A 223 -10.85 -8.52 4.13
N ILE A 224 -9.96 -7.60 4.49
CA ILE A 224 -10.34 -6.29 5.03
C ILE A 224 -11.16 -5.51 3.99
N SER A 225 -10.72 -5.47 2.73
CA SER A 225 -11.46 -4.82 1.65
C SER A 225 -12.88 -5.38 1.50
N ALA A 226 -13.00 -6.71 1.52
CA ALA A 226 -14.29 -7.38 1.43
C ALA A 226 -15.19 -7.11 2.64
N LEU A 227 -14.64 -7.09 3.86
CA LEU A 227 -15.37 -6.75 5.08
C LEU A 227 -15.87 -5.30 5.03
N ILE A 228 -15.00 -4.36 4.66
CA ILE A 228 -15.37 -2.95 4.47
C ILE A 228 -16.51 -2.84 3.46
N GLY A 229 -16.34 -3.47 2.29
CA GLY A 229 -17.34 -3.43 1.23
C GLY A 229 -18.67 -4.06 1.65
N THR A 230 -18.64 -5.16 2.40
CA THR A 230 -19.86 -5.81 2.91
C THR A 230 -20.60 -4.92 3.91
N VAL A 231 -19.90 -4.29 4.85
CA VAL A 231 -20.52 -3.36 5.81
C VAL A 231 -21.10 -2.15 5.08
N ASN A 232 -20.34 -1.57 4.13
CA ASN A 232 -20.82 -0.46 3.31
C ASN A 232 -22.07 -0.84 2.50
N PHE A 233 -22.09 -2.04 1.89
CA PHE A 233 -23.24 -2.57 1.19
C PHE A 233 -24.47 -2.69 2.11
N MET A 234 -24.30 -3.22 3.32
CA MET A 234 -25.41 -3.37 4.27
C MET A 234 -25.94 -2.03 4.80
N GLN A 235 -25.06 -1.04 4.99
CA GLN A 235 -25.46 0.28 5.50
C GLN A 235 -26.13 1.17 4.44
N ASN A 236 -25.86 0.94 3.16
CA ASN A 236 -26.33 1.79 2.06
C ASN A 236 -27.45 1.16 1.20
N GLN A 237 -28.29 0.31 1.78
CA GLN A 237 -29.39 -0.36 1.09
C GLN A 237 -30.45 0.62 0.51
N GLY A 238 -30.51 1.87 0.95
CA GLY A 238 -31.34 2.90 0.35
C GLY A 238 -30.84 3.43 -1.01
N VAL A 239 -29.58 3.20 -1.34
CA VAL A 239 -28.92 3.64 -2.58
C VAL A 239 -28.52 2.45 -3.45
N LEU A 240 -28.01 1.39 -2.82
CA LEU A 240 -27.59 0.15 -3.47
C LEU A 240 -28.76 -0.83 -3.55
N GLN A 241 -28.81 -1.59 -4.61
CA GLN A 241 -29.77 -2.67 -4.75
C GLN A 241 -29.23 -3.93 -4.06
N TYR A 242 -30.12 -4.77 -3.54
CA TYR A 242 -29.73 -6.02 -2.88
C TYR A 242 -29.37 -7.10 -3.91
N THR A 243 -28.26 -6.86 -4.62
CA THR A 243 -27.81 -7.68 -5.75
C THR A 243 -26.36 -8.13 -5.57
N TRP A 244 -25.99 -9.22 -6.26
CA TRP A 244 -24.63 -9.69 -6.36
C TRP A 244 -23.70 -8.62 -6.96
N GLU A 245 -24.17 -7.85 -7.93
CA GLU A 245 -23.36 -6.85 -8.61
C GLU A 245 -22.96 -5.71 -7.68
N ASP A 246 -23.94 -5.18 -6.91
CA ASP A 246 -23.67 -4.10 -5.97
C ASP A 246 -22.78 -4.56 -4.82
N LEU A 247 -22.95 -5.80 -4.31
CA LEU A 247 -22.03 -6.36 -3.33
C LEU A 247 -20.58 -6.41 -3.87
N TRP A 248 -20.40 -6.91 -5.12
CA TRP A 248 -19.07 -6.98 -5.72
C TRP A 248 -18.44 -5.59 -5.88
N THR A 249 -19.20 -4.62 -6.37
CA THR A 249 -18.72 -3.24 -6.53
C THR A 249 -18.18 -2.69 -5.21
N GLN A 250 -18.89 -2.91 -4.11
CA GLN A 250 -18.45 -2.44 -2.79
C GLN A 250 -17.21 -3.21 -2.25
N GLN A 251 -17.18 -4.52 -2.39
CA GLN A 251 -16.04 -5.32 -1.91
C GLN A 251 -14.77 -5.10 -2.73
N SER A 252 -14.90 -4.88 -4.04
CA SER A 252 -13.78 -4.65 -4.95
C SER A 252 -13.27 -3.21 -4.95
N LEU A 253 -14.06 -2.26 -4.46
CA LEU A 253 -13.79 -0.82 -4.52
C LEU A 253 -12.40 -0.47 -3.97
N PHE A 254 -12.17 -0.76 -2.70
CA PHE A 254 -10.90 -0.41 -2.05
C PHE A 254 -9.73 -1.23 -2.57
N LEU A 255 -9.95 -2.53 -2.85
CA LEU A 255 -8.90 -3.39 -3.39
C LEU A 255 -8.45 -2.90 -4.77
N GLY A 256 -9.39 -2.66 -5.67
CA GLY A 256 -9.09 -2.25 -7.05
C GLY A 256 -8.51 -0.85 -7.16
N MET A 257 -9.04 0.11 -6.37
CA MET A 257 -8.62 1.50 -6.47
C MET A 257 -7.31 1.80 -5.75
N PHE A 258 -7.07 1.21 -4.56
CA PHE A 258 -6.01 1.69 -3.68
C PHE A 258 -5.00 0.62 -3.26
N PHE A 259 -5.40 -0.66 -3.13
CA PHE A 259 -4.59 -1.62 -2.38
C PHE A 259 -3.87 -2.64 -3.23
N LEU A 260 -4.47 -3.10 -4.32
CA LEU A 260 -3.92 -4.19 -5.10
C LEU A 260 -2.62 -3.79 -5.80
N ALA A 261 -2.55 -2.61 -6.40
CA ALA A 261 -1.35 -2.17 -7.10
C ALA A 261 -0.16 -1.90 -6.15
N PRO A 262 -0.31 -1.19 -5.00
CA PRO A 262 0.75 -1.12 -3.99
C PRO A 262 1.17 -2.49 -3.45
N LEU A 263 0.23 -3.42 -3.25
CA LEU A 263 0.53 -4.78 -2.81
C LEU A 263 1.40 -5.52 -3.85
N ILE A 264 1.09 -5.37 -5.14
CA ILE A 264 1.93 -5.85 -6.25
C ILE A 264 3.30 -5.17 -6.21
N GLY A 265 3.36 -3.86 -5.97
CA GLY A 265 4.60 -3.10 -5.82
C GLY A 265 5.49 -3.63 -4.70
N ILE A 266 4.90 -3.95 -3.54
CA ILE A 266 5.59 -4.60 -2.41
C ILE A 266 6.18 -5.94 -2.83
N LEU A 267 5.39 -6.79 -3.50
CA LEU A 267 5.83 -8.10 -3.95
C LEU A 267 6.98 -8.02 -4.96
N CYS A 268 6.84 -7.17 -5.97
CA CYS A 268 7.89 -6.98 -6.98
C CYS A 268 9.17 -6.41 -6.36
N SER A 269 9.05 -5.42 -5.47
CA SER A 269 10.20 -4.87 -4.73
C SER A 269 10.89 -5.93 -3.87
N LEU A 270 10.14 -6.82 -3.24
CA LEU A 270 10.69 -7.92 -2.45
C LEU A 270 11.48 -8.91 -3.34
N LEU A 271 10.91 -9.30 -4.47
CA LEU A 271 11.54 -10.25 -5.39
C LEU A 271 12.86 -9.70 -5.96
N TRP A 272 12.95 -8.41 -6.25
CA TRP A 272 14.17 -7.80 -6.77
C TRP A 272 15.15 -7.37 -5.68
N ARG A 273 14.69 -7.03 -4.47
CA ARG A 273 15.56 -6.68 -3.34
C ARG A 273 16.60 -7.76 -3.03
N MET A 274 16.22 -9.02 -3.19
CA MET A 274 17.13 -10.14 -2.92
C MET A 274 18.29 -10.19 -3.91
N GLU A 275 18.12 -9.65 -5.11
CA GLU A 275 19.16 -9.52 -6.12
C GLU A 275 20.00 -8.25 -5.93
N HIS A 276 19.39 -7.19 -5.42
CA HIS A 276 20.09 -5.94 -5.10
C HIS A 276 20.96 -6.04 -3.85
N GLN A 277 20.71 -7.00 -2.97
CA GLN A 277 21.49 -7.22 -1.76
C GLN A 277 22.66 -8.18 -2.02
N GLY A 278 23.88 -7.69 -1.77
CA GLY A 278 25.09 -8.46 -1.98
C GLY A 278 25.53 -8.51 -3.45
N SER A 279 26.59 -9.24 -3.76
CA SER A 279 27.11 -9.42 -5.13
C SER A 279 26.33 -10.47 -5.93
N ASN A 280 25.04 -10.66 -5.64
CA ASN A 280 24.23 -11.74 -6.23
C ASN A 280 23.99 -11.59 -7.73
N TRP A 281 24.04 -10.36 -8.26
CA TRP A 281 23.85 -10.10 -9.68
C TRP A 281 24.84 -10.86 -10.56
N ASN A 282 26.14 -10.81 -10.22
CA ASN A 282 27.18 -11.49 -10.98
C ASN A 282 27.00 -13.02 -10.93
N LEU A 283 26.58 -13.57 -9.79
CA LEU A 283 26.37 -15.00 -9.64
C LEU A 283 25.11 -15.47 -10.41
N ILE A 284 24.01 -14.72 -10.34
CA ILE A 284 22.76 -15.13 -10.97
C ILE A 284 22.84 -15.05 -12.50
N LEU A 285 23.47 -14.00 -13.04
CA LEU A 285 23.62 -13.82 -14.48
C LEU A 285 24.60 -14.81 -15.12
N THR A 286 25.49 -15.46 -14.34
CA THR A 286 26.31 -16.57 -14.84
C THR A 286 25.52 -17.88 -15.00
N VAL A 287 24.48 -18.07 -14.17
CA VAL A 287 23.67 -19.31 -14.15
C VAL A 287 22.37 -19.19 -14.95
N THR A 288 21.81 -17.97 -15.03
CA THR A 288 20.47 -17.75 -15.64
C THR A 288 20.53 -16.61 -16.65
N SER A 289 19.92 -16.81 -17.83
CA SER A 289 19.83 -15.74 -18.83
C SER A 289 18.95 -14.57 -18.33
N PRO A 290 19.28 -13.31 -18.70
CA PRO A 290 18.51 -12.13 -18.33
C PRO A 290 17.00 -12.25 -18.65
N GLY A 291 16.67 -12.80 -19.82
CA GLY A 291 15.29 -12.98 -20.24
C GLY A 291 14.52 -14.01 -19.41
N LYS A 292 15.20 -15.08 -18.95
CA LYS A 292 14.59 -16.06 -18.05
C LYS A 292 14.36 -15.47 -16.68
N LEU A 293 15.33 -14.76 -16.10
CA LEU A 293 15.23 -14.14 -14.79
C LEU A 293 14.04 -13.16 -14.72
N VAL A 294 13.92 -12.24 -15.71
CA VAL A 294 12.82 -11.26 -15.75
C VAL A 294 11.47 -11.96 -15.88
N ARG A 295 11.35 -12.97 -16.76
CA ARG A 295 10.10 -13.72 -16.94
C ARG A 295 9.71 -14.52 -15.70
N ASP A 296 10.66 -15.18 -15.04
CA ASP A 296 10.38 -15.99 -13.85
C ASP A 296 9.88 -15.11 -12.70
N LYS A 297 10.47 -13.93 -12.50
CA LYS A 297 10.01 -12.96 -11.50
C LYS A 297 8.64 -12.40 -11.83
N TRP A 298 8.40 -12.00 -13.08
CA TRP A 298 7.11 -11.54 -13.54
C TRP A 298 6.02 -12.61 -13.38
N PHE A 299 6.29 -13.84 -13.80
CA PHE A 299 5.34 -14.96 -13.69
C PHE A 299 5.00 -15.24 -12.22
N THR A 300 6.01 -15.29 -11.34
CA THR A 300 5.82 -15.50 -9.90
C THR A 300 4.96 -14.41 -9.28
N ALA A 301 5.25 -13.14 -9.59
CA ALA A 301 4.47 -12.01 -9.09
C ALA A 301 3.03 -12.03 -9.62
N THR A 302 2.84 -12.33 -10.90
CA THR A 302 1.51 -12.43 -11.53
C THR A 302 0.68 -13.55 -10.90
N LEU A 303 1.28 -14.74 -10.74
CA LEU A 303 0.58 -15.88 -10.16
C LEU A 303 0.13 -15.60 -8.73
N LEU A 304 1.02 -15.04 -7.90
CA LEU A 304 0.68 -14.74 -6.50
C LEU A 304 -0.41 -13.66 -6.40
N SER A 305 -0.33 -12.62 -7.25
CA SER A 305 -1.35 -11.57 -7.30
C SER A 305 -2.68 -12.09 -7.84
N THR A 306 -2.66 -13.07 -8.75
CA THR A 306 -3.87 -13.75 -9.23
C THR A 306 -4.52 -14.59 -8.13
N LEU A 307 -3.72 -15.25 -7.27
CA LEU A 307 -4.25 -15.96 -6.09
C LEU A 307 -4.99 -15.00 -5.13
N CYS A 308 -4.54 -13.75 -5.02
CA CYS A 308 -5.26 -12.71 -4.30
C CYS A 308 -6.67 -12.45 -4.88
N MET A 309 -6.80 -12.46 -6.22
CA MET A 309 -8.11 -12.34 -6.88
C MET A 309 -8.99 -13.57 -6.66
N VAL A 310 -8.42 -14.77 -6.66
CA VAL A 310 -9.17 -15.99 -6.31
C VAL A 310 -9.69 -15.92 -4.88
N TRP A 311 -8.85 -15.43 -3.96
CA TRP A 311 -9.21 -15.28 -2.54
C TRP A 311 -10.35 -14.30 -2.32
N ILE A 312 -10.30 -13.09 -2.88
CA ILE A 312 -11.43 -12.14 -2.75
C ILE A 312 -12.70 -12.66 -3.44
N SER A 313 -12.58 -13.36 -4.56
CA SER A 313 -13.72 -13.99 -5.23
C SER A 313 -14.38 -15.03 -4.33
N PHE A 314 -13.60 -15.84 -3.62
CA PHE A 314 -14.11 -16.80 -2.65
C PHE A 314 -14.87 -16.11 -1.50
N ILE A 315 -14.28 -15.04 -0.93
CA ILE A 315 -14.93 -14.25 0.14
C ILE A 315 -16.24 -13.63 -0.37
N TYR A 316 -16.25 -13.09 -1.58
CA TYR A 316 -17.44 -12.53 -2.22
C TYR A 316 -18.57 -13.56 -2.35
N LEU A 317 -18.26 -14.73 -2.90
CA LEU A 317 -19.25 -15.81 -3.06
C LEU A 317 -19.80 -16.29 -1.70
N LEU A 318 -18.92 -16.38 -0.70
CA LEU A 318 -19.30 -16.77 0.65
C LEU A 318 -20.19 -15.71 1.31
N SER A 319 -19.78 -14.45 1.27
CA SER A 319 -20.53 -13.34 1.88
C SER A 319 -21.89 -13.14 1.21
N GLY A 320 -21.99 -13.25 -0.11
CA GLY A 320 -23.26 -13.15 -0.82
C GLY A 320 -24.24 -14.27 -0.46
N LYS A 321 -23.74 -15.49 -0.24
CA LYS A 321 -24.57 -16.61 0.27
C LYS A 321 -25.01 -16.39 1.72
N ILE A 322 -24.12 -15.91 2.59
CA ILE A 322 -24.44 -15.61 4.00
C ILE A 322 -25.51 -14.51 4.08
N LEU A 323 -25.41 -13.50 3.22
CA LEU A 323 -26.40 -12.43 3.14
C LEU A 323 -27.72 -12.86 2.48
N GLY A 324 -27.77 -14.05 1.87
CA GLY A 324 -28.98 -14.53 1.21
C GLY A 324 -29.36 -13.75 -0.05
N LEU A 325 -28.36 -13.30 -0.83
CA LEU A 325 -28.61 -12.55 -2.07
C LEU A 325 -29.43 -13.37 -3.06
N PRO A 326 -30.45 -12.76 -3.71
CA PRO A 326 -31.31 -13.47 -4.65
C PRO A 326 -30.61 -13.79 -5.96
N GLY A 327 -31.04 -14.87 -6.60
CA GLY A 327 -30.58 -15.26 -7.94
C GLY A 327 -29.18 -15.86 -7.99
N ALA A 328 -28.72 -16.08 -9.22
CA ALA A 328 -27.38 -16.62 -9.48
C ALA A 328 -26.36 -15.49 -9.61
N VAL A 329 -25.09 -15.82 -9.42
CA VAL A 329 -23.97 -14.89 -9.64
C VAL A 329 -23.98 -14.45 -11.13
N PRO A 330 -23.98 -13.15 -11.43
CA PRO A 330 -24.03 -12.66 -12.81
C PRO A 330 -22.83 -13.11 -13.64
N ALA A 331 -23.05 -13.45 -14.90
CA ALA A 331 -21.96 -13.87 -15.82
C ALA A 331 -20.88 -12.78 -15.98
N ILE A 332 -21.25 -11.50 -15.87
CA ILE A 332 -20.31 -10.37 -15.95
C ILE A 332 -19.24 -10.44 -14.86
N PHE A 333 -19.52 -11.04 -13.72
CA PHE A 333 -18.53 -11.22 -12.64
C PHE A 333 -17.28 -11.96 -13.13
N TRP A 334 -17.45 -13.05 -13.88
CA TRP A 334 -16.33 -13.84 -14.40
C TRP A 334 -15.50 -13.06 -15.43
N MET A 335 -16.16 -12.24 -16.24
CA MET A 335 -15.47 -11.33 -17.17
C MET A 335 -14.67 -10.26 -16.41
N ARG A 336 -15.19 -9.74 -15.33
CA ARG A 336 -14.48 -8.79 -14.43
C ARG A 336 -13.25 -9.43 -13.79
N ILE A 337 -13.36 -10.68 -13.33
CA ILE A 337 -12.21 -11.41 -12.77
C ILE A 337 -11.13 -11.64 -13.86
N LEU A 338 -11.52 -12.06 -15.06
CA LEU A 338 -10.57 -12.24 -16.16
C LEU A 338 -9.88 -10.92 -16.53
N SER A 339 -10.63 -9.82 -16.61
CA SER A 339 -10.09 -8.48 -16.87
C SER A 339 -9.12 -8.03 -15.79
N ALA A 340 -9.43 -8.30 -14.51
CA ALA A 340 -8.55 -8.02 -13.39
C ALA A 340 -7.24 -8.81 -13.48
N VAL A 341 -7.29 -10.10 -13.81
CA VAL A 341 -6.09 -10.96 -13.98
C VAL A 341 -5.20 -10.45 -15.10
N LEU A 342 -5.76 -10.03 -16.24
CA LEU A 342 -4.98 -9.44 -17.33
C LEU A 342 -4.33 -8.12 -16.92
N SER A 343 -5.06 -7.26 -16.23
CA SER A 343 -4.54 -5.99 -15.70
C SER A 343 -3.45 -6.21 -14.65
N ILE A 344 -3.61 -7.21 -13.77
CA ILE A 344 -2.58 -7.64 -12.81
C ILE A 344 -1.30 -8.05 -13.54
N ALA A 345 -1.41 -8.84 -14.62
CA ALA A 345 -0.24 -9.25 -15.39
C ALA A 345 0.51 -8.05 -15.99
N ALA A 346 -0.21 -7.02 -16.44
CA ALA A 346 0.39 -5.78 -16.94
C ALA A 346 1.01 -4.93 -15.82
N ILE A 347 0.33 -4.78 -14.69
CA ILE A 347 0.86 -4.05 -13.53
C ILE A 347 2.10 -4.76 -12.97
N THR A 348 2.09 -6.07 -12.85
CA THR A 348 3.25 -6.84 -12.36
C THR A 348 4.45 -6.73 -13.30
N ALA A 349 4.24 -6.68 -14.62
CA ALA A 349 5.32 -6.45 -15.58
C ALA A 349 5.94 -5.06 -15.38
N LEU A 350 5.12 -4.03 -15.28
CA LEU A 350 5.56 -2.66 -15.05
C LEU A 350 6.28 -2.51 -13.70
N GLN A 351 5.67 -3.01 -12.62
CA GLN A 351 6.23 -2.92 -11.27
C GLN A 351 7.50 -3.75 -11.09
N SER A 352 7.57 -4.92 -11.72
CA SER A 352 8.80 -5.73 -11.73
C SER A 352 9.95 -4.98 -12.40
N THR A 353 9.71 -4.32 -13.53
CA THR A 353 10.72 -3.53 -14.23
C THR A 353 11.15 -2.30 -13.42
N LEU A 354 10.22 -1.58 -12.79
CA LEU A 354 10.53 -0.47 -11.90
C LEU A 354 11.34 -0.94 -10.68
N SER A 355 10.94 -2.05 -10.06
CA SER A 355 11.65 -2.61 -8.90
C SER A 355 13.06 -3.11 -9.23
N MET A 356 13.32 -3.47 -10.49
CA MET A 356 14.64 -3.81 -10.98
C MET A 356 15.53 -2.57 -11.14
N PHE A 357 14.97 -1.43 -11.60
CA PHE A 357 15.74 -0.19 -11.79
C PHE A 357 16.10 0.48 -10.46
N PHE A 358 15.22 0.42 -9.48
CA PHE A 358 15.39 1.12 -8.23
C PHE A 358 15.88 0.20 -7.12
N HIS A 359 17.03 0.53 -6.52
CA HIS A 359 17.57 -0.18 -5.36
C HIS A 359 16.73 0.07 -4.08
N SER A 360 15.97 1.17 -4.06
CA SER A 360 15.06 1.49 -2.95
C SER A 360 13.87 0.54 -2.96
N PHE A 361 13.59 -0.10 -1.82
CA PHE A 361 12.40 -0.92 -1.63
C PHE A 361 11.10 -0.11 -1.73
N ALA A 362 11.14 1.12 -1.25
CA ALA A 362 9.97 1.96 -1.08
C ALA A 362 9.53 2.71 -2.33
N LEU A 363 10.47 3.09 -3.21
CA LEU A 363 10.15 3.91 -4.37
C LEU A 363 9.22 3.22 -5.38
N PRO A 364 9.41 1.93 -5.75
CA PRO A 364 8.45 1.23 -6.60
C PRO A 364 7.05 1.12 -5.98
N ILE A 365 6.96 0.97 -4.66
CA ILE A 365 5.68 0.92 -3.94
C ILE A 365 4.97 2.28 -4.02
N ALA A 366 5.70 3.37 -3.80
CA ALA A 366 5.16 4.72 -3.93
C ALA A 366 4.68 4.99 -5.37
N LEU A 367 5.45 4.54 -6.37
CA LEU A 367 5.06 4.64 -7.78
C LEU A 367 3.82 3.79 -8.11
N ALA A 368 3.67 2.61 -7.48
CA ALA A 368 2.46 1.80 -7.59
C ALA A 368 1.23 2.52 -7.03
N PHE A 369 1.37 3.16 -5.86
CA PHE A 369 0.30 3.93 -5.25
C PHE A 369 -0.06 5.17 -6.09
N LEU A 370 0.92 5.92 -6.57
CA LEU A 370 0.70 7.04 -7.50
C LEU A 370 0.03 6.56 -8.79
N GLY A 371 0.44 5.40 -9.31
CA GLY A 371 -0.18 4.76 -10.45
C GLY A 371 -1.66 4.47 -10.21
N SER A 372 -2.04 4.00 -9.01
CA SER A 372 -3.45 3.80 -8.64
C SER A 372 -4.23 5.10 -8.64
N LEU A 373 -3.70 6.20 -8.09
CA LEU A 373 -4.35 7.51 -8.08
C LEU A 373 -4.53 8.08 -9.49
N VAL A 374 -3.50 7.98 -10.33
CA VAL A 374 -3.57 8.36 -11.74
C VAL A 374 -4.57 7.48 -12.48
N GLY A 375 -4.56 6.16 -12.23
CA GLY A 375 -5.50 5.21 -12.80
C GLY A 375 -6.95 5.54 -12.45
N LEU A 376 -7.22 5.92 -11.19
CA LEU A 376 -8.53 6.37 -10.75
C LEU A 376 -8.96 7.65 -11.50
N THR A 377 -8.06 8.64 -11.59
CA THR A 377 -8.34 9.88 -12.32
C THR A 377 -8.66 9.62 -13.79
N LEU A 378 -7.88 8.75 -14.45
CA LEU A 378 -8.11 8.35 -15.84
C LEU A 378 -9.45 7.62 -16.01
N THR A 379 -9.81 6.75 -15.05
CA THR A 379 -11.10 6.06 -15.05
C THR A 379 -12.26 7.03 -14.95
N VAL A 380 -12.19 8.02 -14.05
CA VAL A 380 -13.22 9.08 -13.92
C VAL A 380 -13.32 9.93 -15.19
N LYS A 381 -12.20 10.17 -15.89
CA LYS A 381 -12.16 10.91 -17.16
C LYS A 381 -12.55 10.07 -18.40
N GLY A 382 -12.91 8.81 -18.24
CA GLY A 382 -13.28 7.92 -19.34
C GLY A 382 -12.13 7.31 -20.11
N ALA A 383 -10.87 7.50 -19.67
CA ALA A 383 -9.67 6.93 -20.29
C ALA A 383 -9.32 5.56 -19.70
N TYR A 384 -10.26 4.62 -19.76
CA TYR A 384 -10.22 3.33 -19.04
C TYR A 384 -9.02 2.45 -19.39
N TYR A 385 -8.58 2.50 -20.63
CA TYR A 385 -7.54 1.61 -21.17
C TYR A 385 -6.17 2.28 -21.33
N ALA A 386 -6.02 3.51 -20.83
CA ALA A 386 -4.80 4.30 -21.01
C ALA A 386 -3.61 3.76 -20.20
N LEU A 387 -3.85 3.24 -18.99
CA LEU A 387 -2.83 2.66 -18.12
C LEU A 387 -3.32 1.33 -17.53
N PRO A 388 -2.41 0.40 -17.16
CA PRO A 388 -2.81 -0.85 -16.50
C PRO A 388 -3.56 -0.64 -15.18
N TYR A 389 -3.32 0.46 -14.49
CA TYR A 389 -4.02 0.82 -13.26
C TYR A 389 -5.48 1.23 -13.52
N SER A 390 -5.74 2.02 -14.57
CA SER A 390 -7.11 2.36 -14.98
C SER A 390 -7.85 1.14 -15.55
N THR A 391 -7.16 0.28 -16.30
CA THR A 391 -7.76 -0.98 -16.78
C THR A 391 -8.13 -1.93 -15.65
N LEU A 392 -7.35 -1.95 -14.56
CA LEU A 392 -7.68 -2.74 -13.36
C LEU A 392 -8.97 -2.22 -12.70
N ILE A 393 -9.04 -0.92 -12.41
CA ILE A 393 -10.17 -0.29 -11.72
C ILE A 393 -11.46 -0.48 -12.54
N TYR A 394 -11.40 -0.19 -13.82
CA TYR A 394 -12.56 -0.31 -14.71
C TYR A 394 -12.93 -1.78 -15.00
N GLY A 395 -11.94 -2.60 -15.36
CA GLY A 395 -12.15 -4.01 -15.71
C GLY A 395 -12.65 -4.84 -14.53
N MET A 396 -12.20 -4.54 -13.31
CA MET A 396 -12.67 -5.18 -12.09
C MET A 396 -14.08 -4.73 -11.69
N GLY A 397 -14.58 -3.62 -12.24
CA GLY A 397 -15.88 -3.05 -11.88
C GLY A 397 -15.88 -2.46 -10.47
N SER A 398 -14.76 -1.89 -10.05
CA SER A 398 -14.61 -1.24 -8.73
C SER A 398 -15.27 0.14 -8.64
N THR A 399 -15.85 0.62 -9.74
CA THR A 399 -16.62 1.85 -9.82
C THR A 399 -18.00 1.56 -10.38
N SER A 400 -19.00 2.32 -9.95
CA SER A 400 -20.37 2.27 -10.50
C SER A 400 -20.49 2.86 -11.90
N ILE A 401 -19.37 3.07 -12.60
CA ILE A 401 -19.37 3.59 -13.97
C ILE A 401 -19.96 2.51 -14.88
N THR A 402 -21.15 2.78 -15.40
CA THR A 402 -21.86 1.93 -16.35
C THR A 402 -21.29 2.14 -17.74
N GLY A 403 -20.50 1.19 -18.20
CA GLY A 403 -19.99 1.15 -19.56
C GLY A 403 -19.77 -0.30 -19.99
N GLU A 404 -19.97 -0.60 -21.28
CA GLU A 404 -19.66 -1.91 -21.81
C GLU A 404 -18.15 -2.14 -21.80
N LEU A 405 -17.73 -3.25 -21.21
CA LEU A 405 -16.32 -3.66 -21.18
C LEU A 405 -15.85 -4.04 -22.58
N ASN A 406 -15.03 -3.21 -23.22
CA ASN A 406 -14.42 -3.54 -24.49
C ASN A 406 -13.19 -4.44 -24.25
N PHE A 407 -13.45 -5.74 -24.16
CA PHE A 407 -12.44 -6.75 -23.87
C PHE A 407 -11.26 -6.79 -24.86
N PRO A 408 -11.48 -6.66 -26.20
CA PRO A 408 -10.38 -6.56 -27.17
C PRO A 408 -9.41 -5.39 -26.89
N ILE A 409 -9.92 -4.20 -26.61
CA ILE A 409 -9.08 -3.02 -26.30
C ILE A 409 -8.33 -3.23 -24.98
N LEU A 410 -9.00 -3.80 -23.98
CA LEU A 410 -8.35 -4.15 -22.70
C LEU A 410 -7.19 -5.12 -22.93
N LEU A 411 -7.41 -6.17 -23.69
CA LEU A 411 -6.40 -7.18 -24.00
C LEU A 411 -5.20 -6.55 -24.74
N LEU A 412 -5.45 -5.71 -25.75
CA LEU A 412 -4.39 -5.02 -26.49
C LEU A 412 -3.59 -4.06 -25.59
N SER A 413 -4.27 -3.28 -24.75
CA SER A 413 -3.59 -2.41 -23.78
C SER A 413 -2.71 -3.21 -22.81
N CYS A 414 -3.25 -4.25 -22.17
CA CYS A 414 -2.49 -5.08 -21.25
C CYS A 414 -1.30 -5.76 -21.95
N ALA A 415 -1.50 -6.32 -23.14
CA ALA A 415 -0.44 -6.96 -23.92
C ALA A 415 0.68 -5.95 -24.25
N PHE A 416 0.33 -4.74 -24.69
CA PHE A 416 1.30 -3.68 -24.95
C PHE A 416 2.18 -3.41 -23.73
N TYR A 417 1.59 -3.19 -22.54
CA TYR A 417 2.35 -2.92 -21.34
C TYR A 417 3.21 -4.10 -20.88
N ILE A 418 2.72 -5.34 -21.01
CA ILE A 418 3.49 -6.54 -20.68
C ILE A 418 4.73 -6.63 -21.57
N PHE A 419 4.56 -6.57 -22.91
CA PHE A 419 5.67 -6.69 -23.82
C PHE A 419 6.65 -5.54 -23.73
N ALA A 420 6.17 -4.30 -23.59
CA ALA A 420 7.01 -3.12 -23.41
C ALA A 420 7.84 -3.21 -22.13
N ALA A 421 7.20 -3.48 -20.97
CA ALA A 421 7.89 -3.54 -19.69
C ALA A 421 8.91 -4.68 -19.63
N LEU A 422 8.52 -5.90 -20.03
CA LEU A 422 9.45 -7.03 -20.07
C LEU A 422 10.58 -6.82 -21.08
N GLY A 423 10.28 -6.27 -22.25
CA GLY A 423 11.28 -5.93 -23.25
C GLY A 423 12.32 -4.93 -22.75
N ILE A 424 11.87 -3.84 -22.13
CA ILE A 424 12.74 -2.84 -21.50
C ILE A 424 13.59 -3.48 -20.40
N GLY A 425 12.98 -4.30 -19.53
CA GLY A 425 13.68 -5.00 -18.45
C GLY A 425 14.79 -5.93 -18.97
N ILE A 426 14.50 -6.74 -20.00
CA ILE A 426 15.47 -7.65 -20.61
C ILE A 426 16.59 -6.88 -21.28
N LEU A 427 16.29 -5.80 -22.01
CA LEU A 427 17.28 -4.97 -22.70
C LEU A 427 18.21 -4.26 -21.68
N TYR A 428 17.63 -3.80 -20.58
CA TYR A 428 18.40 -3.18 -19.51
C TYR A 428 19.43 -4.16 -18.94
N LEU A 429 19.02 -5.37 -18.54
CA LEU A 429 19.94 -6.38 -17.99
C LEU A 429 20.98 -6.88 -19.01
N LYS A 430 20.71 -6.82 -20.29
CA LYS A 430 21.69 -7.16 -21.34
C LYS A 430 22.76 -6.09 -21.55
N LYS A 431 22.41 -4.81 -21.34
CA LYS A 431 23.28 -3.66 -21.66
C LYS A 431 23.99 -3.07 -20.44
N SER A 432 23.43 -3.27 -19.25
CA SER A 432 24.03 -2.73 -18.02
C SER A 432 25.13 -3.69 -17.55
N ASP A 433 26.36 -3.22 -17.49
CA ASP A 433 27.31 -3.72 -16.53
C ASP A 433 26.73 -3.43 -15.14
N VAL A 434 26.22 -4.46 -14.49
CA VAL A 434 25.63 -4.31 -13.16
C VAL A 434 26.75 -3.94 -12.20
N ARG A 435 26.98 -2.63 -12.01
CA ARG A 435 27.93 -2.11 -11.05
C ARG A 435 27.41 -2.44 -9.66
N THR A 436 28.06 -3.38 -9.00
CA THR A 436 27.94 -3.60 -7.57
C THR A 436 28.53 -2.36 -6.88
N HIS A 437 27.69 -1.46 -6.39
CA HIS A 437 28.13 -0.49 -5.41
C HIS A 437 28.36 -1.27 -4.09
N VAL A 438 29.65 -1.34 -3.71
CA VAL A 438 30.13 -1.78 -2.41
C VAL A 438 29.67 -0.79 -1.34
#